data_8c65863c6e7574b8ffd398cf59ec4d09
#
_entry.id   8c65863c6e7574b8ffd398cf59ec4d09
#
_cell.length_a   1.000
_cell.length_b   1.000
_cell.length_c   1.000
_cell.angle_alpha   90.00
_cell.angle_beta   90.00
_cell.angle_gamma   90.00
#
_symmetry.space_group_name_H-M   'P 1'
#
loop_
_entity.id
_entity.type
_entity.pdbx_description
1 polymer ?
#
loop_
_entity_poly.entity_id
_entity_poly.type
_entity_poly.pdbx_seq_one_letter_code
_entity_poly.pdbx_strand_id
1 'polypeptide(L)'
;ALGAIAAATASTVGGVALASNKKAASLIDAANDCIAVSEECLTHCFIELGKGDKSMAECAVAVRETLAACRGLVTLAASESKHLKEFAAVCAKICRDCEAACKKHEKHHAICKRCMEACAACASACEAV
;
A
#
# COMPACT_ATOMS: atom_id res chain seq x y z
N ALA A 1 -51.59 15.04 -33.26
CA ALA A 1 -50.95 14.95 -31.95
C ALA A 1 -49.70 14.05 -32.06
N LEU A 2 -48.52 14.65 -32.11
CA LEU A 2 -47.25 13.94 -32.15
C LEU A 2 -46.66 13.95 -30.72
N GLY A 3 -46.75 12.80 -30.03
CA GLY A 3 -46.11 12.58 -28.75
C GLY A 3 -44.61 12.32 -28.97
N ALA A 4 -43.79 13.25 -28.53
CA ALA A 4 -42.34 13.03 -28.46
C ALA A 4 -42.02 12.16 -27.24
N ILE A 5 -41.52 10.94 -27.47
CA ILE A 5 -40.96 10.08 -26.44
C ILE A 5 -39.54 10.53 -26.26
N ALA A 6 -39.28 11.26 -25.18
CA ALA A 6 -37.90 11.52 -24.72
C ALA A 6 -37.34 10.26 -24.07
N ALA A 7 -36.45 9.57 -24.74
CA ALA A 7 -35.68 8.50 -24.15
C ALA A 7 -34.67 9.10 -23.18
N ALA A 8 -34.92 8.94 -21.89
CA ALA A 8 -33.95 9.26 -20.87
C ALA A 8 -32.83 8.22 -20.90
N THR A 9 -31.70 8.57 -21.48
CA THR A 9 -30.46 7.80 -21.32
C THR A 9 -29.93 8.00 -19.90
N ALA A 10 -30.18 7.04 -19.03
CA ALA A 10 -29.63 7.03 -17.70
C ALA A 10 -28.11 6.90 -17.79
N SER A 11 -27.42 7.95 -17.43
CA SER A 11 -25.95 8.02 -17.43
C SER A 11 -25.40 7.09 -16.34
N THR A 12 -24.84 5.97 -16.73
CA THR A 12 -24.12 5.01 -15.86
C THR A 12 -22.77 5.54 -15.35
N VAL A 13 -22.42 6.78 -15.65
CA VAL A 13 -21.13 7.41 -15.32
C VAL A 13 -20.93 7.55 -13.80
N GLY A 14 -21.99 7.79 -13.03
CA GLY A 14 -21.90 8.01 -11.57
C GLY A 14 -21.46 6.77 -10.78
N GLY A 15 -21.87 5.57 -11.19
CA GLY A 15 -21.55 4.32 -10.50
C GLY A 15 -20.07 3.92 -10.65
N VAL A 16 -19.49 4.11 -11.81
CA VAL A 16 -18.08 3.80 -12.09
C VAL A 16 -17.15 4.78 -11.38
N ALA A 17 -17.47 6.08 -11.36
CA ALA A 17 -16.68 7.09 -10.65
C ALA A 17 -16.69 6.87 -9.13
N LEU A 18 -17.84 6.51 -8.52
CA LEU A 18 -17.94 6.19 -7.08
C LEU A 18 -17.16 4.92 -6.71
N ALA A 19 -17.20 3.87 -7.52
CA ALA A 19 -16.43 2.65 -7.30
C ALA A 19 -14.92 2.89 -7.44
N SER A 20 -14.49 3.69 -8.43
CA SER A 20 -13.09 4.11 -8.62
C SER A 20 -12.59 4.92 -7.44
N ASN A 21 -13.35 5.89 -6.93
CA ASN A 21 -12.99 6.69 -5.77
C ASN A 21 -12.88 5.85 -4.49
N LYS A 22 -13.76 4.87 -4.28
CA LYS A 22 -13.67 3.94 -3.14
C LYS A 22 -12.41 3.07 -3.20
N LYS A 23 -12.05 2.57 -4.38
CA LYS A 23 -10.82 1.78 -4.56
C LYS A 23 -9.58 2.63 -4.30
N ALA A 24 -9.52 3.84 -4.81
CA ALA A 24 -8.42 4.76 -4.57
C ALA A 24 -8.29 5.12 -3.08
N ALA A 25 -9.40 5.38 -2.39
CA ALA A 25 -9.41 5.64 -0.95
C ALA A 25 -8.89 4.43 -0.15
N SER A 26 -9.36 3.23 -0.45
CA SER A 26 -8.92 2.00 0.20
C SER A 26 -7.42 1.72 -0.03
N LEU A 27 -6.91 2.01 -1.23
CA LEU A 27 -5.47 1.91 -1.54
C LEU A 27 -4.65 2.91 -0.72
N ILE A 28 -5.10 4.15 -0.65
CA ILE A 28 -4.43 5.22 0.13
C ILE A 28 -4.43 4.86 1.61
N ASP A 29 -5.53 4.38 2.16
CA ASP A 29 -5.64 3.97 3.56
C ASP A 29 -4.66 2.84 3.88
N ALA A 30 -4.65 1.77 3.07
CA ALA A 30 -3.71 0.66 3.26
C ALA A 30 -2.24 1.10 3.15
N ALA A 31 -1.93 2.01 2.22
CA ALA A 31 -0.58 2.54 2.07
C ALA A 31 -0.17 3.42 3.26
N ASN A 32 -1.06 4.26 3.79
CA ASN A 32 -0.79 5.09 4.96
C ASN A 32 -0.60 4.26 6.23
N ASP A 33 -1.41 3.22 6.44
CA ASP A 33 -1.23 2.28 7.54
C ASP A 33 0.13 1.57 7.44
N CYS A 34 0.49 1.14 6.23
CA CYS A 34 1.79 0.53 5.97
C CYS A 34 2.95 1.50 6.25
N ILE A 35 2.84 2.77 5.85
CA ILE A 35 3.83 3.81 6.15
C ILE A 35 4.00 3.98 7.66
N ALA A 36 2.91 4.14 8.41
CA ALA A 36 2.97 4.37 9.85
C ALA A 36 3.67 3.24 10.59
N VAL A 37 3.29 1.99 10.31
CA VAL A 37 3.90 0.81 10.95
C VAL A 37 5.34 0.60 10.48
N SER A 38 5.64 0.90 9.21
CA SER A 38 7.00 0.78 8.67
C SER A 38 7.97 1.77 9.30
N GLU A 39 7.55 3.00 9.63
CA GLU A 39 8.38 3.96 10.35
C GLU A 39 8.75 3.45 11.75
N GLU A 40 7.80 2.88 12.48
CA GLU A 40 8.06 2.26 13.79
C GLU A 40 9.02 1.07 13.64
N CYS A 41 8.79 0.22 12.62
CA CYS A 41 9.61 -0.96 12.37
C CYS A 41 11.05 -0.58 11.98
N LEU A 42 11.24 0.43 11.14
CA LEU A 42 12.56 0.92 10.75
C LEU A 42 13.34 1.47 11.95
N THR A 43 12.67 2.23 12.81
CA THR A 43 13.26 2.73 14.05
C THR A 43 13.71 1.58 14.95
N HIS A 44 12.88 0.56 15.11
CA HIS A 44 13.21 -0.65 15.85
C HIS A 44 14.42 -1.37 15.25
N CYS A 45 14.46 -1.55 13.92
CA CYS A 45 15.59 -2.16 13.24
C CYS A 45 16.91 -1.42 13.53
N PHE A 46 16.90 -0.10 13.52
CA PHE A 46 18.10 0.70 13.84
C PHE A 46 18.54 0.53 15.29
N ILE A 47 17.59 0.47 16.25
CA ILE A 47 17.91 0.23 17.64
C ILE A 47 18.57 -1.14 17.82
N GLU A 48 18.01 -2.19 17.24
CA GLU A 48 18.57 -3.55 17.35
C GLU A 48 19.92 -3.67 16.64
N LEU A 49 20.08 -3.06 15.46
CA LEU A 49 21.39 -2.97 14.79
C LEU A 49 22.44 -2.24 15.65
N GLY A 50 22.02 -1.16 16.34
CA GLY A 50 22.87 -0.42 17.29
C GLY A 50 23.31 -1.27 18.48
N LYS A 51 22.52 -2.27 18.87
CA LYS A 51 22.86 -3.28 19.90
C LYS A 51 23.74 -4.42 19.36
N GLY A 52 24.01 -4.44 18.06
CA GLY A 52 24.82 -5.46 17.41
C GLY A 52 24.05 -6.61 16.77
N ASP A 53 22.71 -6.56 16.74
CA ASP A 53 21.91 -7.57 16.05
C ASP A 53 21.91 -7.34 14.54
N LYS A 54 22.90 -7.90 13.87
CA LYS A 54 23.09 -7.79 12.43
C LYS A 54 21.99 -8.48 11.62
N SER A 55 21.20 -9.37 12.24
CA SER A 55 20.11 -10.07 11.55
C SER A 55 19.01 -9.12 11.09
N MET A 56 18.91 -7.93 11.68
CA MET A 56 17.91 -6.90 11.34
C MET A 56 18.24 -6.09 10.07
N ALA A 57 19.42 -6.25 9.50
CA ALA A 57 19.87 -5.42 8.37
C ALA A 57 18.99 -5.60 7.12
N GLU A 58 18.63 -6.84 6.78
CA GLU A 58 17.76 -7.14 5.64
C GLU A 58 16.37 -6.53 5.83
N CYS A 59 15.81 -6.67 7.03
CA CYS A 59 14.51 -6.06 7.37
C CYS A 59 14.57 -4.53 7.26
N ALA A 60 15.61 -3.88 7.77
CA ALA A 60 15.78 -2.43 7.68
C ALA A 60 15.81 -1.92 6.24
N VAL A 61 16.50 -2.62 5.34
CA VAL A 61 16.55 -2.27 3.91
C VAL A 61 15.16 -2.42 3.27
N ALA A 62 14.50 -3.57 3.47
CA ALA A 62 13.19 -3.84 2.91
C ALA A 62 12.12 -2.83 3.39
N VAL A 63 12.13 -2.51 4.67
CA VAL A 63 11.21 -1.51 5.26
C VAL A 63 11.45 -0.12 4.67
N ARG A 64 12.71 0.29 4.49
CA ARG A 64 13.04 1.58 3.88
C ARG A 64 12.55 1.68 2.43
N GLU A 65 12.69 0.62 1.65
CA GLU A 65 12.19 0.56 0.26
C GLU A 65 10.65 0.63 0.23
N THR A 66 9.99 -0.07 1.14
CA THR A 66 8.54 -0.02 1.31
C THR A 66 8.04 1.38 1.63
N LEU A 67 8.71 2.11 2.52
CA LEU A 67 8.38 3.50 2.83
C LEU A 67 8.44 4.39 1.59
N ALA A 68 9.48 4.26 0.77
CA ALA A 68 9.63 5.03 -0.46
C ALA A 68 8.52 4.70 -1.47
N ALA A 69 8.22 3.41 -1.66
CA ALA A 69 7.19 2.96 -2.58
C ALA A 69 5.78 3.38 -2.13
N CYS A 70 5.42 3.18 -0.86
CA CYS A 70 4.10 3.54 -0.34
C CYS A 70 3.84 5.05 -0.37
N ARG A 71 4.84 5.89 -0.08
CA ARG A 71 4.71 7.35 -0.20
C ARG A 71 4.46 7.79 -1.64
N GLY A 72 5.20 7.21 -2.60
CA GLY A 72 4.95 7.43 -4.02
C GLY A 72 3.55 6.96 -4.45
N LEU A 73 3.12 5.81 -3.95
CA LEU A 73 1.80 5.25 -4.24
C LEU A 73 0.67 6.18 -3.79
N VAL A 74 0.74 6.70 -2.56
CA VAL A 74 -0.25 7.66 -2.03
C VAL A 74 -0.33 8.89 -2.92
N THR A 75 0.82 9.45 -3.32
CA THR A 75 0.87 10.62 -4.20
C THR A 75 0.22 10.35 -5.55
N LEU A 76 0.55 9.21 -6.19
CA LEU A 76 0.01 8.87 -7.50
C LEU A 76 -1.48 8.51 -7.45
N ALA A 77 -1.93 7.87 -6.38
CA ALA A 77 -3.35 7.56 -6.18
C ALA A 77 -4.18 8.83 -5.94
N ALA A 78 -3.70 9.73 -5.09
CA ALA A 78 -4.39 11.00 -4.79
C ALA A 78 -4.48 11.93 -6.00
N SER A 79 -3.51 11.88 -6.92
CA SER A 79 -3.50 12.67 -8.15
C SER A 79 -4.17 11.98 -9.36
N GLU A 80 -4.78 10.83 -9.16
CA GLU A 80 -5.39 10.02 -10.24
C GLU A 80 -4.42 9.81 -11.43
N SER A 81 -3.16 9.52 -11.10
CA SER A 81 -2.10 9.40 -12.10
C SER A 81 -2.36 8.26 -13.09
N LYS A 82 -2.12 8.53 -14.38
CA LYS A 82 -2.14 7.51 -15.44
C LYS A 82 -1.11 6.40 -15.22
N HIS A 83 -0.11 6.63 -14.39
CA HIS A 83 0.95 5.67 -14.05
C HIS A 83 0.65 4.86 -12.79
N LEU A 84 -0.52 5.06 -12.15
CA LEU A 84 -0.85 4.40 -10.89
C LEU A 84 -0.82 2.89 -11.00
N LYS A 85 -1.36 2.32 -12.07
CA LYS A 85 -1.44 0.86 -12.25
C LYS A 85 -0.07 0.20 -12.31
N GLU A 86 0.84 0.74 -13.10
CA GLU A 86 2.20 0.23 -13.23
C GLU A 86 2.98 0.40 -11.91
N PHE A 87 2.82 1.54 -11.27
CA PHE A 87 3.49 1.82 -10.00
C PHE A 87 2.95 0.92 -8.88
N ALA A 88 1.64 0.70 -8.81
CA ALA A 88 1.03 -0.21 -7.85
C ALA A 88 1.56 -1.64 -7.99
N ALA A 89 1.77 -2.12 -9.23
CA ALA A 89 2.35 -3.43 -9.48
C ALA A 89 3.79 -3.56 -8.93
N VAL A 90 4.60 -2.50 -9.03
CA VAL A 90 5.95 -2.46 -8.43
C VAL A 90 5.86 -2.37 -6.91
N CYS A 91 4.99 -1.50 -6.38
CA CYS A 91 4.78 -1.33 -4.95
C CYS A 91 4.34 -2.65 -4.29
N ALA A 92 3.45 -3.42 -4.94
CA ALA A 92 3.03 -4.73 -4.45
C ALA A 92 4.23 -5.67 -4.25
N LYS A 93 5.14 -5.74 -5.20
CA LYS A 93 6.35 -6.58 -5.10
C LYS A 93 7.23 -6.15 -3.93
N ILE A 94 7.49 -4.85 -3.80
CA ILE A 94 8.29 -4.30 -2.70
C ILE A 94 7.64 -4.61 -1.34
N CYS A 95 6.31 -4.46 -1.22
CA CYS A 95 5.59 -4.82 -0.01
C CYS A 95 5.65 -6.32 0.29
N ARG A 96 5.59 -7.19 -0.72
CA ARG A 96 5.76 -8.64 -0.52
C ARG A 96 7.17 -9.02 -0.06
N ASP A 97 8.18 -8.35 -0.58
CA ASP A 97 9.57 -8.56 -0.14
C ASP A 97 9.75 -8.12 1.33
N CYS A 98 9.15 -7.00 1.72
CA CYS A 98 9.14 -6.53 3.11
C CYS A 98 8.36 -7.48 4.04
N GLU A 99 7.20 -7.96 3.60
CA GLU A 99 6.42 -8.99 4.32
C GLU A 99 7.30 -10.21 4.62
N ALA A 100 8.03 -10.71 3.61
CA ALA A 100 8.91 -11.86 3.76
C ALA A 100 10.10 -11.58 4.69
N ALA A 101 10.70 -10.40 4.62
CA ALA A 101 11.81 -10.00 5.50
C ALA A 101 11.35 -9.88 6.95
N CYS A 102 10.22 -9.21 7.21
CA CYS A 102 9.66 -9.05 8.55
C CYS A 102 9.19 -10.37 9.16
N LYS A 103 8.68 -11.30 8.34
CA LYS A 103 8.24 -12.63 8.78
C LYS A 103 9.33 -13.42 9.49
N LYS A 104 10.58 -13.24 9.11
CA LYS A 104 11.73 -13.89 9.74
C LYS A 104 11.89 -13.51 11.22
N HIS A 105 11.34 -12.36 11.62
CA HIS A 105 11.49 -11.76 12.95
C HIS A 105 10.16 -11.71 13.74
N GLU A 106 9.05 -12.16 13.17
CA GLU A 106 7.70 -12.00 13.76
C GLU A 106 7.54 -12.60 15.15
N LYS A 107 8.26 -13.69 15.44
CA LYS A 107 8.16 -14.40 16.72
C LYS A 107 8.89 -13.71 17.87
N HIS A 108 9.88 -12.88 17.57
CA HIS A 108 10.74 -12.24 18.56
C HIS A 108 10.57 -10.73 18.64
N HIS A 109 9.96 -10.13 17.61
CA HIS A 109 9.77 -8.69 17.51
C HIS A 109 8.33 -8.38 17.09
N ALA A 110 7.50 -7.94 18.04
CA ALA A 110 6.08 -7.65 17.80
C ALA A 110 5.86 -6.60 16.69
N ILE A 111 6.75 -5.62 16.57
CA ILE A 111 6.66 -4.62 15.51
C ILE A 111 6.92 -5.23 14.13
N CYS A 112 7.79 -6.23 14.01
CA CYS A 112 8.03 -6.93 12.74
C CYS A 112 6.79 -7.70 12.30
N LYS A 113 6.05 -8.31 13.22
CA LYS A 113 4.76 -8.94 12.93
C LYS A 113 3.74 -7.93 12.41
N ARG A 114 3.59 -6.79 13.07
CA ARG A 114 2.68 -5.72 12.63
C ARG A 114 3.07 -5.18 11.25
N CYS A 115 4.37 -4.99 10.99
CA CYS A 115 4.87 -4.54 9.71
C CYS A 115 4.62 -5.57 8.60
N MET A 116 4.84 -6.84 8.87
CA MET A 116 4.50 -7.95 7.97
C MET A 116 3.02 -7.90 7.56
N GLU A 117 2.12 -7.76 8.53
CA GLU A 117 0.67 -7.71 8.29
C GLU A 117 0.26 -6.46 7.49
N ALA A 118 0.83 -5.30 7.80
CA ALA A 118 0.57 -4.05 7.07
C ALA A 118 1.10 -4.10 5.62
N CYS A 119 2.29 -4.68 5.41
CA CYS A 119 2.85 -4.89 4.07
C CYS A 119 1.98 -5.85 3.25
N ALA A 120 1.48 -6.94 3.85
CA ALA A 120 0.58 -7.88 3.19
C ALA A 120 -0.72 -7.20 2.75
N ALA A 121 -1.32 -6.38 3.62
CA ALA A 121 -2.54 -5.63 3.31
C ALA A 121 -2.32 -4.61 2.18
N CYS A 122 -1.21 -3.85 2.24
CA CYS A 122 -0.86 -2.88 1.20
C CYS A 122 -0.59 -3.57 -0.15
N ALA A 123 0.15 -4.69 -0.16
CA ALA A 123 0.38 -5.47 -1.36
C ALA A 123 -0.93 -5.95 -2.00
N SER A 124 -1.86 -6.48 -1.20
CA SER A 124 -3.17 -6.92 -1.68
C SER A 124 -3.99 -5.77 -2.26
N ALA A 125 -3.95 -4.59 -1.63
CA ALA A 125 -4.62 -3.40 -2.17
C ALA A 125 -4.01 -2.94 -3.51
N CYS A 126 -2.69 -3.02 -3.66
CA CYS A 126 -1.98 -2.74 -4.91
C CYS A 126 -2.34 -3.72 -6.02
N GLU A 127 -2.42 -5.02 -5.69
CA GLU A 127 -2.77 -6.09 -6.64
C GLU A 127 -4.22 -5.97 -7.16
N ALA A 128 -5.08 -5.26 -6.45
CA ALA A 128 -6.48 -5.00 -6.81
C ALA A 128 -6.69 -3.75 -7.69
N VAL A 129 -5.62 -3.02 -8.02
CA VAL A 129 -5.68 -1.79 -8.86
C VAL A 129 -5.98 -2.07 -10.33
#